data_4e1bd2fb148d4800f497ea6152c092e0
#
_entry.id   4e1bd2fb148d4800f497ea6152c092e0
#
_cell.length_a   1.000
_cell.length_b   1.000
_cell.length_c   1.000
_cell.angle_alpha   90.00
_cell.angle_beta   90.00
_cell.angle_gamma   90.00
#
_symmetry.space_group_name_H-M   'P 1'
#
loop_
_entity.id
_entity.type
_entity.pdbx_description
1 polymer ?
#
loop_
_entity_poly.entity_id
_entity_poly.type
_entity_poly.pdbx_seq_one_letter_code
_entity_poly.pdbx_strand_id
1 'polypeptide(L)'
;MRPLGLSYRRALLDAELERLAGGIQGVVLEIGAKRVARGRWQPPLERARRWVRLNLAPGERPDVVADVQALPLADASVDWVVCVEVLQYVVAPEAAMREIARVLVHGGGAVIAVPFLHRADGPTDRHRFTEVSLLELIAGAGLRVHSLSAQARFFGTLANQVRQAVANIHSRPVRWLTAAPTVPLSALLIALDALGPVRRSAFLTSYATGFVALTRKG
;
A
#
# COMPACT_ATOMS: atom_id res chain seq x y z
N MET A 1 5.66 -24.24 4.61
CA MET A 1 6.17 -23.15 3.77
C MET A 1 5.26 -22.98 2.57
N ARG A 2 4.87 -21.74 2.19
CA ARG A 2 4.09 -21.49 0.96
C ARG A 2 5.07 -21.49 -0.23
N PRO A 3 4.85 -22.29 -1.30
CA PRO A 3 5.82 -22.45 -2.39
C PRO A 3 6.09 -21.20 -3.20
N LEU A 4 5.22 -20.19 -3.13
CA LEU A 4 5.33 -18.95 -3.91
C LEU A 4 5.80 -17.73 -3.10
N GLY A 5 6.13 -17.89 -1.81
CA GLY A 5 6.64 -16.80 -0.96
C GLY A 5 5.65 -15.63 -0.78
N LEU A 6 6.18 -14.39 -0.70
CA LEU A 6 5.38 -13.17 -0.67
C LEU A 6 4.66 -12.96 -2.02
N SER A 7 3.48 -12.32 -1.98
CA SER A 7 2.81 -11.93 -3.21
C SER A 7 3.67 -10.92 -3.97
N TYR A 8 3.62 -10.95 -5.30
CA TYR A 8 4.39 -10.01 -6.14
C TYR A 8 4.02 -8.56 -5.84
N ARG A 9 2.71 -8.29 -5.66
CA ARG A 9 2.22 -6.97 -5.23
C ARG A 9 2.87 -6.52 -3.92
N ARG A 10 2.98 -7.40 -2.91
CA ARG A 10 3.62 -7.04 -1.63
C ARG A 10 5.10 -6.75 -1.81
N ALA A 11 5.79 -7.50 -2.65
CA ALA A 11 7.20 -7.23 -2.93
C ALA A 11 7.41 -5.86 -3.61
N LEU A 12 6.54 -5.46 -4.54
CA LEU A 12 6.57 -4.13 -5.15
C LEU A 12 6.27 -3.01 -4.15
N LEU A 13 5.29 -3.23 -3.28
CA LEU A 13 4.97 -2.28 -2.22
C LEU A 13 6.15 -2.09 -1.26
N ASP A 14 6.77 -3.18 -0.82
CA ASP A 14 7.93 -3.12 0.08
C ASP A 14 9.10 -2.37 -0.58
N ALA A 15 9.38 -2.61 -1.87
CA ALA A 15 10.43 -1.91 -2.61
C ALA A 15 10.15 -0.41 -2.75
N GLU A 16 8.89 -0.03 -2.96
CA GLU A 16 8.50 1.39 -3.06
C GLU A 16 8.57 2.08 -1.70
N LEU A 17 8.14 1.43 -0.62
CA LEU A 17 8.27 1.95 0.74
C LEU A 17 9.74 2.14 1.13
N GLU A 18 10.62 1.20 0.76
CA GLU A 18 12.07 1.32 0.98
C GLU A 18 12.64 2.53 0.24
N ARG A 19 12.25 2.73 -1.02
CA ARG A 19 12.67 3.90 -1.81
C ARG A 19 12.25 5.22 -1.18
N LEU A 20 11.07 5.26 -0.55
CA LEU A 20 10.54 6.45 0.11
C LEU A 20 11.03 6.64 1.54
N ALA A 21 11.52 5.59 2.19
CA ALA A 21 11.93 5.58 3.60
C ALA A 21 12.99 6.65 3.93
N GLY A 22 13.86 6.97 2.96
CA GLY A 22 14.92 7.97 3.12
C GLY A 22 14.42 9.38 3.47
N GLY A 23 13.18 9.72 3.08
CA GLY A 23 12.57 11.02 3.39
C GLY A 23 11.77 11.07 4.68
N ILE A 24 11.48 9.91 5.30
CA ILE A 24 10.63 9.81 6.49
C ILE A 24 11.47 10.09 7.75
N GLN A 25 11.12 11.15 8.49
CA GLN A 25 11.85 11.57 9.69
C GLN A 25 10.95 12.37 10.65
N GLY A 26 11.46 12.71 11.84
CA GLY A 26 10.72 13.50 12.84
C GLY A 26 9.67 12.68 13.58
N VAL A 27 8.51 13.25 13.85
CA VAL A 27 7.37 12.55 14.46
C VAL A 27 6.57 11.88 13.35
N VAL A 28 6.48 10.56 13.37
CA VAL A 28 5.83 9.74 12.34
C VAL A 28 4.61 9.04 12.91
N LEU A 29 3.47 9.15 12.23
CA LEU A 29 2.25 8.40 12.53
C LEU A 29 2.10 7.26 11.51
N GLU A 30 2.16 6.01 11.96
CA GLU A 30 1.85 4.83 11.15
C GLU A 30 0.41 4.40 11.41
N ILE A 31 -0.46 4.55 10.40
CA ILE A 31 -1.87 4.19 10.47
C ILE A 31 -2.07 2.77 9.95
N GLY A 32 -2.81 1.94 10.69
CA GLY A 32 -3.04 0.54 10.36
C GLY A 32 -1.85 -0.37 10.69
N ALA A 33 -0.97 0.10 11.59
CA ALA A 33 0.18 -0.65 12.05
C ALA A 33 -0.19 -2.06 12.54
N LYS A 34 0.55 -3.06 12.09
CA LYS A 34 0.36 -4.47 12.47
C LYS A 34 1.42 -4.92 13.44
N ARG A 35 1.02 -5.73 14.43
CA ARG A 35 1.97 -6.38 15.35
C ARG A 35 3.00 -7.24 14.63
N VAL A 36 2.56 -7.92 13.56
CA VAL A 36 3.43 -8.74 12.72
C VAL A 36 3.48 -8.12 11.33
N ALA A 37 4.66 -7.75 10.88
CA ALA A 37 4.86 -7.20 9.54
C ALA A 37 4.34 -8.16 8.46
N ARG A 38 3.60 -7.63 7.49
CA ARG A 38 3.06 -8.42 6.36
C ARG A 38 4.07 -8.62 5.24
N GLY A 39 5.14 -7.84 5.21
CA GLY A 39 6.15 -7.80 4.16
C GLY A 39 7.56 -7.84 4.71
N ARG A 40 8.50 -7.37 3.89
CA ARG A 40 9.93 -7.28 4.24
C ARG A 40 10.34 -5.88 4.66
N TRP A 41 9.60 -4.86 4.22
CA TRP A 41 9.89 -3.49 4.60
C TRP A 41 9.85 -3.31 6.12
N GLN A 42 10.83 -2.61 6.63
CA GLN A 42 10.94 -2.23 8.03
C GLN A 42 10.86 -0.70 8.15
N PRO A 43 10.08 -0.18 9.10
CA PRO A 43 10.06 1.26 9.37
C PRO A 43 11.46 1.78 9.72
N PRO A 44 11.90 2.94 9.19
CA PRO A 44 13.19 3.54 9.50
C PRO A 44 13.16 4.24 10.88
N LEU A 45 13.01 3.44 11.95
CA LEU A 45 12.83 3.94 13.33
C LEU A 45 14.01 4.80 13.81
N GLU A 46 15.22 4.54 13.31
CA GLU A 46 16.44 5.29 13.64
C GLU A 46 16.43 6.73 13.13
N ARG A 47 15.59 7.04 12.14
CA ARG A 47 15.44 8.39 11.57
C ARG A 47 14.30 9.18 12.20
N ALA A 48 13.39 8.49 12.90
CA ALA A 48 12.27 9.11 13.55
C ALA A 48 12.63 9.58 14.95
N ARG A 49 12.29 10.83 15.28
CA ARG A 49 12.31 11.32 16.66
C ARG A 49 11.29 10.54 17.52
N ARG A 50 10.15 10.20 16.93
CA ARG A 50 9.10 9.38 17.52
C ARG A 50 8.32 8.67 16.41
N TRP A 51 8.10 7.37 16.58
CA TRP A 51 7.24 6.57 15.72
C TRP A 51 6.01 6.14 16.50
N VAL A 52 4.83 6.63 16.10
CA VAL A 52 3.56 6.34 16.77
C VAL A 52 2.77 5.39 15.90
N ARG A 53 2.44 4.22 16.42
CA ARG A 53 1.63 3.21 15.73
C ARG A 53 0.17 3.36 16.13
N LEU A 54 -0.70 3.53 15.13
CA LEU A 54 -2.15 3.64 15.32
C LEU A 54 -2.86 2.50 14.61
N ASN A 55 -3.83 1.89 15.29
CA ASN A 55 -4.73 0.92 14.69
C ASN A 55 -6.09 0.95 15.40
N LEU A 56 -7.17 0.65 14.66
CA LEU A 56 -8.51 0.50 15.23
C LEU A 56 -8.64 -0.78 16.08
N ALA A 57 -7.86 -1.82 15.76
CA ALA A 57 -7.90 -3.12 16.43
C ALA A 57 -6.91 -3.18 17.62
N PRO A 58 -7.38 -3.25 18.88
CA PRO A 58 -6.49 -3.33 20.05
C PRO A 58 -5.59 -4.58 20.04
N GLY A 59 -6.04 -5.67 19.40
CA GLY A 59 -5.27 -6.92 19.30
C GLY A 59 -3.96 -6.79 18.53
N GLU A 60 -3.81 -5.75 17.70
CA GLU A 60 -2.55 -5.43 17.01
C GLU A 60 -1.52 -4.73 17.92
N ARG A 61 -1.93 -4.38 19.17
CA ARG A 61 -1.11 -3.69 20.17
C ARG A 61 -0.48 -2.39 19.63
N PRO A 62 -1.27 -1.47 19.09
CA PRO A 62 -0.77 -0.16 18.70
C PRO A 62 -0.46 0.70 19.92
N ASP A 63 0.25 1.81 19.71
CA ASP A 63 0.47 2.82 20.74
C ASP A 63 -0.80 3.65 20.99
N VAL A 64 -1.64 3.81 19.95
CA VAL A 64 -2.94 4.50 20.00
C VAL A 64 -4.00 3.64 19.32
N VAL A 65 -5.08 3.34 20.05
CA VAL A 65 -6.29 2.68 19.49
C VAL A 65 -7.25 3.79 19.06
N ALA A 66 -7.42 3.97 17.75
CA ALA A 66 -8.30 5.01 17.21
C ALA A 66 -8.73 4.72 15.78
N ASP A 67 -9.82 5.36 15.36
CA ASP A 67 -10.25 5.41 13.97
C ASP A 67 -9.50 6.54 13.24
N VAL A 68 -9.00 6.23 12.04
CA VAL A 68 -8.33 7.22 11.18
C VAL A 68 -9.26 8.36 10.75
N GLN A 69 -10.57 8.16 10.79
CA GLN A 69 -11.58 9.17 10.49
C GLN A 69 -11.77 10.22 11.61
N ALA A 70 -11.20 9.98 12.80
CA ALA A 70 -11.25 10.87 13.97
C ALA A 70 -9.97 10.66 14.80
N LEU A 71 -8.85 11.23 14.35
CA LEU A 71 -7.56 11.06 15.00
C LEU A 71 -7.48 11.84 16.31
N PRO A 72 -7.14 11.19 17.45
CA PRO A 72 -6.99 11.85 18.75
C PRO A 72 -5.64 12.57 18.86
N LEU A 73 -5.29 13.34 17.85
CA LEU A 73 -4.04 14.09 17.74
C LEU A 73 -4.35 15.54 17.43
N ALA A 74 -3.51 16.44 17.94
CA ALA A 74 -3.63 17.87 17.65
C ALA A 74 -3.33 18.17 16.19
N ASP A 75 -3.83 19.31 15.69
CA ASP A 75 -3.48 19.86 14.40
C ASP A 75 -1.97 20.08 14.30
N ALA A 76 -1.41 19.86 13.13
CA ALA A 76 0.00 20.12 12.84
C ALA A 76 0.96 19.53 13.90
N SER A 77 0.74 18.26 14.30
CA SER A 77 1.49 17.58 15.37
C SER A 77 2.42 16.47 14.89
N VAL A 78 2.35 16.09 13.60
CA VAL A 78 3.20 15.04 13.02
C VAL A 78 3.89 15.53 11.76
N ASP A 79 5.15 15.11 11.57
CA ASP A 79 5.95 15.45 10.40
C ASP A 79 5.63 14.53 9.22
N TRP A 80 5.30 13.27 9.50
CA TRP A 80 4.99 12.27 8.49
C TRP A 80 3.83 11.35 8.89
N VAL A 81 3.05 10.96 7.88
CA VAL A 81 2.04 9.90 8.00
C VAL A 81 2.38 8.76 7.04
N VAL A 82 2.30 7.53 7.53
CA VAL A 82 2.40 6.30 6.73
C VAL A 82 1.07 5.57 6.82
N CYS A 83 0.27 5.63 5.74
CA CYS A 83 -1.06 5.02 5.65
C CYS A 83 -1.07 4.00 4.50
N VAL A 84 -0.74 2.75 4.83
CA VAL A 84 -0.49 1.69 3.85
C VAL A 84 -1.54 0.60 3.98
N GLU A 85 -2.33 0.40 2.91
CA GLU A 85 -3.36 -0.64 2.87
C GLU A 85 -4.40 -0.51 4.01
N VAL A 86 -4.88 0.72 4.23
CA VAL A 86 -5.89 1.05 5.24
C VAL A 86 -7.16 1.60 4.61
N LEU A 87 -7.06 2.54 3.67
CA LEU A 87 -8.20 3.30 3.17
C LEU A 87 -9.29 2.44 2.53
N GLN A 88 -8.95 1.24 2.04
CA GLN A 88 -9.94 0.31 1.51
C GLN A 88 -10.91 -0.23 2.56
N TYR A 89 -10.57 -0.17 3.85
CA TYR A 89 -11.42 -0.64 4.95
C TYR A 89 -12.23 0.49 5.62
N VAL A 90 -11.91 1.73 5.31
CA VAL A 90 -12.50 2.92 5.93
C VAL A 90 -13.88 3.18 5.35
N VAL A 91 -14.83 3.61 6.17
CA VAL A 91 -16.21 3.92 5.72
C VAL A 91 -16.23 5.18 4.87
N ALA A 92 -15.54 6.24 5.32
CA ALA A 92 -15.44 7.53 4.63
C ALA A 92 -13.95 7.90 4.41
N PRO A 93 -13.33 7.45 3.30
CA PRO A 93 -11.93 7.75 2.99
C PRO A 93 -11.62 9.25 2.94
N GLU A 94 -12.57 10.08 2.56
CA GLU A 94 -12.44 11.54 2.53
C GLU A 94 -12.25 12.12 3.95
N ALA A 95 -12.97 11.58 4.94
CA ALA A 95 -12.80 11.98 6.35
C ALA A 95 -11.41 11.58 6.86
N ALA A 96 -10.97 10.35 6.55
CA ALA A 96 -9.64 9.88 6.90
C ALA A 96 -8.54 10.76 6.29
N MET A 97 -8.68 11.12 5.01
CA MET A 97 -7.68 11.98 4.33
C MET A 97 -7.66 13.41 4.89
N ARG A 98 -8.82 13.97 5.26
CA ARG A 98 -8.87 15.28 5.95
C ARG A 98 -8.17 15.23 7.32
N GLU A 99 -8.36 14.17 8.08
CA GLU A 99 -7.69 13.97 9.37
C GLU A 99 -6.16 13.80 9.19
N ILE A 100 -5.72 13.04 8.20
CA ILE A 100 -4.30 12.92 7.83
C ILE A 100 -3.73 14.30 7.51
N ALA A 101 -4.41 15.08 6.70
CA ALA A 101 -3.97 16.44 6.35
C ALA A 101 -3.99 17.38 7.57
N ARG A 102 -4.99 17.27 8.46
CA ARG A 102 -5.10 18.09 9.66
C ARG A 102 -3.90 17.91 10.60
N VAL A 103 -3.56 16.65 10.89
CA VAL A 103 -2.48 16.35 11.84
C VAL A 103 -1.08 16.61 11.30
N LEU A 104 -0.88 16.64 9.98
CA LEU A 104 0.40 16.97 9.37
C LEU A 104 0.78 18.43 9.62
N VAL A 105 2.05 18.68 9.93
CA VAL A 105 2.64 20.01 9.92
C VAL A 105 2.66 20.59 8.51
N HIS A 106 2.77 21.90 8.36
CA HIS A 106 3.04 22.54 7.06
C HIS A 106 4.37 22.01 6.48
N GLY A 107 4.40 21.64 5.21
CA GLY A 107 5.54 20.98 4.59
C GLY A 107 5.68 19.48 4.94
N GLY A 108 4.88 18.96 5.87
CA GLY A 108 4.84 17.55 6.26
C GLY A 108 4.42 16.63 5.11
N GLY A 109 4.76 15.36 5.21
CA GLY A 109 4.54 14.37 4.15
C GLY A 109 3.67 13.19 4.55
N ALA A 110 2.97 12.59 3.57
CA ALA A 110 2.32 11.31 3.77
C ALA A 110 2.62 10.33 2.64
N VAL A 111 2.82 9.07 3.02
CA VAL A 111 2.87 7.92 2.10
C VAL A 111 1.53 7.21 2.19
N ILE A 112 0.78 7.23 1.09
CA ILE A 112 -0.54 6.60 0.98
C ILE A 112 -0.45 5.45 -0.01
N ALA A 113 -0.78 4.22 0.41
CA ALA A 113 -0.84 3.07 -0.48
C ALA A 113 -2.21 2.41 -0.45
N VAL A 114 -2.77 2.16 -1.64
CA VAL A 114 -4.12 1.61 -1.81
C VAL A 114 -4.16 0.51 -2.87
N PRO A 115 -5.09 -0.47 -2.75
CA PRO A 115 -5.28 -1.51 -3.76
C PRO A 115 -6.13 -1.00 -4.93
N PHE A 116 -5.87 -1.56 -6.13
CA PHE A 116 -6.73 -1.44 -7.30
C PHE A 116 -7.20 -2.82 -7.78
N LEU A 117 -6.48 -3.50 -8.64
CA LEU A 117 -6.86 -4.85 -9.11
C LEU A 117 -6.44 -5.90 -8.07
N HIS A 118 -7.23 -6.03 -7.04
CA HIS A 118 -7.00 -6.94 -5.93
C HIS A 118 -8.31 -7.62 -5.49
N ARG A 119 -8.20 -8.85 -4.97
CA ARG A 119 -9.35 -9.58 -4.41
C ARG A 119 -9.97 -8.83 -3.23
N ALA A 120 -11.22 -9.11 -2.92
CA ALA A 120 -11.81 -8.70 -1.65
C ALA A 120 -11.10 -9.38 -0.46
N ASP A 121 -10.78 -8.61 0.58
CA ASP A 121 -10.03 -9.07 1.77
C ASP A 121 -10.92 -9.05 3.03
N GLY A 122 -12.05 -9.70 2.94
CA GLY A 122 -13.00 -9.84 4.03
C GLY A 122 -14.18 -8.86 3.98
N PRO A 123 -15.09 -8.93 4.98
CA PRO A 123 -16.36 -8.20 4.96
C PRO A 123 -16.24 -6.70 5.18
N THR A 124 -15.11 -6.22 5.66
CA THR A 124 -14.85 -4.79 5.89
C THR A 124 -14.12 -4.12 4.72
N ASP A 125 -13.75 -4.87 3.69
CA ASP A 125 -13.03 -4.36 2.52
C ASP A 125 -14.03 -3.71 1.55
N ARG A 126 -14.03 -2.38 1.47
CA ARG A 126 -15.09 -1.55 0.85
C ARG A 126 -14.68 -0.94 -0.48
N HIS A 127 -13.41 -0.53 -0.61
CA HIS A 127 -12.99 0.35 -1.70
C HIS A 127 -11.87 -0.24 -2.55
N ARG A 128 -11.93 0.11 -3.85
CA ARG A 128 -10.82 -0.02 -4.80
C ARG A 128 -10.61 1.34 -5.44
N PHE A 129 -9.36 1.79 -5.45
CA PHE A 129 -9.04 3.12 -5.93
C PHE A 129 -8.41 3.04 -7.30
N THR A 130 -8.99 3.74 -8.28
CA THR A 130 -8.30 4.05 -9.53
C THR A 130 -7.28 5.15 -9.28
N GLU A 131 -6.39 5.38 -10.22
CA GLU A 131 -5.45 6.50 -10.15
C GLU A 131 -6.18 7.83 -9.97
N VAL A 132 -7.21 8.08 -10.77
CA VAL A 132 -8.00 9.31 -10.73
C VAL A 132 -8.67 9.50 -9.38
N SER A 133 -9.39 8.47 -8.88
CA SER A 133 -10.09 8.59 -7.59
C SER A 133 -9.14 8.79 -6.41
N LEU A 134 -7.93 8.22 -6.46
CA LEU A 134 -6.91 8.47 -5.44
C LEU A 134 -6.39 9.91 -5.50
N LEU A 135 -6.12 10.43 -6.70
CA LEU A 135 -5.67 11.82 -6.88
C LEU A 135 -6.72 12.83 -6.41
N GLU A 136 -7.99 12.60 -6.75
CA GLU A 136 -9.12 13.44 -6.29
C GLU A 136 -9.27 13.40 -4.77
N LEU A 137 -9.15 12.22 -4.16
CA LEU A 137 -9.20 12.03 -2.71
C LEU A 137 -8.07 12.80 -2.00
N ILE A 138 -6.85 12.75 -2.52
CA ILE A 138 -5.68 13.47 -1.98
C ILE A 138 -5.87 14.98 -2.12
N ALA A 139 -6.27 15.44 -3.31
CA ALA A 139 -6.48 16.85 -3.59
C ALA A 139 -7.63 17.45 -2.74
N GLY A 140 -8.72 16.69 -2.57
CA GLY A 140 -9.86 17.09 -1.72
C GLY A 140 -9.52 17.25 -0.23
N ALA A 141 -8.43 16.67 0.23
CA ALA A 141 -7.88 16.89 1.58
C ALA A 141 -6.86 18.06 1.66
N GLY A 142 -6.61 18.77 0.56
CA GLY A 142 -5.63 19.87 0.51
C GLY A 142 -4.17 19.40 0.47
N LEU A 143 -3.91 18.14 0.13
CA LEU A 143 -2.56 17.61 -0.04
C LEU A 143 -2.14 17.67 -1.51
N ARG A 144 -0.84 17.89 -1.75
CA ARG A 144 -0.25 17.87 -3.10
C ARG A 144 0.48 16.56 -3.32
N VAL A 145 0.24 15.92 -4.46
CA VAL A 145 0.98 14.71 -4.87
C VAL A 145 2.38 15.13 -5.34
N HIS A 146 3.40 14.57 -4.69
CA HIS A 146 4.80 14.73 -5.07
C HIS A 146 5.24 13.65 -6.06
N SER A 147 4.82 12.40 -5.82
CA SER A 147 5.00 11.29 -6.75
C SER A 147 3.89 10.27 -6.60
N LEU A 148 3.56 9.60 -7.70
CA LEU A 148 2.61 8.50 -7.75
C LEU A 148 3.25 7.34 -8.50
N SER A 149 3.22 6.15 -7.90
CA SER A 149 3.74 4.92 -8.47
C SER A 149 2.62 3.89 -8.61
N ALA A 150 2.38 3.44 -9.84
CA ALA A 150 1.54 2.29 -10.11
C ALA A 150 2.32 1.00 -9.85
N GLN A 151 1.73 0.07 -9.11
CA GLN A 151 2.33 -1.22 -8.79
C GLN A 151 2.01 -2.24 -9.88
N ALA A 152 3.02 -2.68 -10.63
CA ALA A 152 2.93 -3.53 -11.82
C ALA A 152 2.22 -2.85 -13.02
N ARG A 153 2.17 -3.56 -14.14
CA ARG A 153 1.35 -3.28 -15.32
C ARG A 153 0.53 -4.53 -15.64
N PHE A 154 0.01 -4.64 -16.82
CA PHE A 154 -0.87 -5.75 -17.23
C PHE A 154 -0.28 -7.13 -16.88
N PHE A 155 0.91 -7.42 -17.37
CA PHE A 155 1.51 -8.76 -17.22
C PHE A 155 1.91 -9.06 -15.77
N GLY A 156 2.46 -8.09 -15.04
CA GLY A 156 2.78 -8.25 -13.63
C GLY A 156 1.53 -8.36 -12.75
N THR A 157 0.45 -7.65 -13.11
CA THR A 157 -0.86 -7.80 -12.47
C THR A 157 -1.41 -9.20 -12.68
N LEU A 158 -1.38 -9.71 -13.92
CA LEU A 158 -1.78 -11.08 -14.25
C LEU A 158 -0.94 -12.12 -13.48
N ALA A 159 0.39 -11.95 -13.48
CA ALA A 159 1.30 -12.80 -12.71
C ALA A 159 0.94 -12.84 -11.22
N ASN A 160 0.62 -11.67 -10.63
CA ASN A 160 0.21 -11.59 -9.24
C ASN A 160 -1.10 -12.34 -8.98
N GLN A 161 -2.10 -12.23 -9.86
CA GLN A 161 -3.38 -12.93 -9.75
C GLN A 161 -3.19 -14.46 -9.81
N VAL A 162 -2.44 -14.95 -10.81
CA VAL A 162 -2.15 -16.39 -10.95
C VAL A 162 -1.39 -16.91 -9.73
N ARG A 163 -0.36 -16.22 -9.25
CA ARG A 163 0.40 -16.61 -8.05
C ARG A 163 -0.49 -16.66 -6.81
N GLN A 164 -1.39 -15.70 -6.64
CA GLN A 164 -2.31 -15.69 -5.51
C GLN A 164 -3.33 -16.83 -5.59
N ALA A 165 -3.88 -17.10 -6.78
CA ALA A 165 -4.79 -18.22 -6.98
C ALA A 165 -4.14 -19.54 -6.58
N VAL A 166 -2.95 -19.83 -7.13
CA VAL A 166 -2.19 -21.07 -6.83
C VAL A 166 -1.80 -21.14 -5.34
N ALA A 167 -1.34 -20.05 -4.73
CA ALA A 167 -0.92 -20.02 -3.32
C ALA A 167 -2.06 -20.35 -2.36
N ASN A 168 -3.32 -20.13 -2.76
CA ASN A 168 -4.51 -20.36 -1.94
C ASN A 168 -5.27 -21.66 -2.30
N ILE A 169 -4.74 -22.52 -3.16
CA ILE A 169 -5.28 -23.88 -3.38
C ILE A 169 -5.15 -24.67 -2.08
N HIS A 170 -6.27 -25.19 -1.57
CA HIS A 170 -6.30 -25.91 -0.28
C HIS A 170 -5.55 -27.26 -0.35
N SER A 171 -5.70 -28.00 -1.44
CA SER A 171 -5.02 -29.28 -1.65
C SER A 171 -3.51 -29.07 -1.80
N ARG A 172 -2.72 -29.60 -0.87
CA ARG A 172 -1.25 -29.51 -0.89
C ARG A 172 -0.63 -30.07 -2.18
N PRO A 173 -0.96 -31.33 -2.61
CA PRO A 173 -0.37 -31.88 -3.83
C PRO A 173 -0.75 -31.07 -5.08
N VAL A 174 -2.01 -30.66 -5.22
CA VAL A 174 -2.44 -29.81 -6.36
C VAL A 174 -1.71 -28.47 -6.36
N ARG A 175 -1.57 -27.85 -5.19
CA ARG A 175 -0.85 -26.58 -5.06
C ARG A 175 0.63 -26.70 -5.46
N TRP A 176 1.32 -27.78 -5.08
CA TRP A 176 2.71 -27.99 -5.49
C TRP A 176 2.84 -28.27 -6.99
N LEU A 177 1.94 -29.11 -7.53
CA LEU A 177 1.91 -29.42 -8.96
C LEU A 177 1.66 -28.14 -9.80
N THR A 178 0.73 -27.27 -9.40
CA THR A 178 0.43 -26.04 -10.10
C THR A 178 1.47 -24.94 -9.85
N ALA A 179 2.14 -24.93 -8.69
CA ALA A 179 3.18 -23.95 -8.38
C ALA A 179 4.42 -24.14 -9.27
N ALA A 180 4.77 -25.37 -9.61
CA ALA A 180 5.96 -25.67 -10.43
C ALA A 180 5.97 -24.89 -11.78
N PRO A 181 4.93 -24.94 -12.62
CA PRO A 181 4.87 -24.14 -13.84
C PRO A 181 4.58 -22.64 -13.59
N THR A 182 3.90 -22.31 -12.48
CA THR A 182 3.52 -20.91 -12.18
C THR A 182 4.74 -20.05 -11.87
N VAL A 183 5.78 -20.58 -11.24
CA VAL A 183 6.98 -19.81 -10.89
C VAL A 183 7.67 -19.27 -12.15
N PRO A 184 8.11 -20.09 -13.12
CA PRO A 184 8.76 -19.58 -14.34
C PRO A 184 7.82 -18.74 -15.20
N LEU A 185 6.53 -19.11 -15.33
CA LEU A 185 5.56 -18.32 -16.07
C LEU A 185 5.39 -16.92 -15.46
N SER A 186 5.26 -16.82 -14.15
CA SER A 186 5.13 -15.51 -13.49
C SER A 186 6.39 -14.66 -13.63
N ALA A 187 7.58 -15.28 -13.62
CA ALA A 187 8.83 -14.56 -13.86
C ALA A 187 8.88 -13.98 -15.28
N LEU A 188 8.47 -14.77 -16.28
CA LEU A 188 8.36 -14.32 -17.68
C LEU A 188 7.37 -13.16 -17.81
N LEU A 189 6.15 -13.30 -17.26
CA LEU A 189 5.14 -12.24 -17.30
C LEU A 189 5.65 -10.94 -16.66
N ILE A 190 6.31 -11.02 -15.50
CA ILE A 190 6.90 -9.86 -14.84
C ILE A 190 7.97 -9.20 -15.72
N ALA A 191 8.81 -10.01 -16.38
CA ALA A 191 9.84 -9.49 -17.28
C ALA A 191 9.24 -8.75 -18.49
N LEU A 192 8.07 -9.19 -19.01
CA LEU A 192 7.37 -8.51 -20.10
C LEU A 192 6.96 -7.06 -19.72
N ASP A 193 6.62 -6.79 -18.46
CA ASP A 193 6.29 -5.43 -18.01
C ASP A 193 7.47 -4.43 -18.13
N ALA A 194 8.70 -4.91 -18.23
CA ALA A 194 9.88 -4.09 -18.40
C ALA A 194 10.13 -3.70 -19.88
N LEU A 195 9.50 -4.38 -20.84
CA LEU A 195 9.71 -4.14 -22.27
C LEU A 195 9.21 -2.76 -22.71
N GLY A 196 9.99 -2.12 -23.57
CA GLY A 196 9.66 -0.79 -24.11
C GLY A 196 8.26 -0.67 -24.73
N PRO A 197 7.82 -1.61 -25.58
CA PRO A 197 6.47 -1.59 -26.15
C PRO A 197 5.36 -1.66 -25.09
N VAL A 198 5.54 -2.48 -24.05
CA VAL A 198 4.57 -2.61 -22.95
C VAL A 198 4.52 -1.30 -22.14
N ARG A 199 5.66 -0.72 -21.83
CA ARG A 199 5.76 0.53 -21.06
C ARG A 199 5.17 1.74 -21.80
N ARG A 200 5.12 1.71 -23.14
CA ARG A 200 4.55 2.79 -23.96
C ARG A 200 3.09 2.56 -24.35
N SER A 201 2.52 1.39 -24.04
CA SER A 201 1.13 1.09 -24.32
C SER A 201 0.22 1.69 -23.26
N ALA A 202 -0.62 2.66 -23.63
CA ALA A 202 -1.62 3.24 -22.71
C ALA A 202 -2.56 2.16 -22.15
N PHE A 203 -2.95 1.17 -22.97
CA PHE A 203 -3.78 0.06 -22.54
C PHE A 203 -3.07 -0.81 -21.48
N LEU A 204 -1.83 -1.24 -21.72
CA LEU A 204 -1.11 -2.15 -20.82
C LEU A 204 -0.67 -1.46 -19.53
N THR A 205 -0.44 -0.16 -19.55
CA THR A 205 -0.07 0.64 -18.36
C THR A 205 -1.26 1.09 -17.55
N SER A 206 -2.50 0.99 -18.06
CA SER A 206 -3.71 1.29 -17.28
C SER A 206 -4.02 0.23 -16.21
N TYR A 207 -3.38 -0.93 -16.28
CA TYR A 207 -3.48 -1.97 -15.26
C TYR A 207 -2.48 -1.74 -14.14
N ALA A 208 -2.94 -1.92 -12.90
CA ALA A 208 -2.08 -1.92 -11.71
C ALA A 208 -2.69 -2.80 -10.61
N THR A 209 -1.88 -3.36 -9.75
CA THR A 209 -2.36 -4.06 -8.55
C THR A 209 -2.74 -3.10 -7.44
N GLY A 210 -2.24 -1.86 -7.49
CA GLY A 210 -2.47 -0.78 -6.55
C GLY A 210 -1.59 0.42 -6.86
N PHE A 211 -1.71 1.45 -6.05
CA PHE A 211 -0.97 2.71 -6.19
C PHE A 211 -0.31 3.09 -4.88
N VAL A 212 0.85 3.74 -4.97
CA VAL A 212 1.54 4.37 -3.85
C VAL A 212 1.76 5.84 -4.19
N ALA A 213 1.21 6.73 -3.38
CA ALA A 213 1.37 8.17 -3.49
C ALA A 213 2.25 8.72 -2.36
N LEU A 214 3.23 9.52 -2.71
CA LEU A 214 3.92 10.43 -1.80
C LEU A 214 3.28 11.79 -1.92
N THR A 215 2.81 12.34 -0.79
CA THR A 215 2.11 13.63 -0.76
C THR A 215 2.81 14.59 0.18
N ARG A 216 2.51 15.90 0.01
CA ARG A 216 2.97 16.97 0.89
C ARG A 216 1.82 17.90 1.25
N LYS A 217 1.80 18.37 2.49
CA LYS A 217 0.93 19.47 2.92
C LYS A 217 1.57 20.80 2.53
N GLY A 218 0.82 21.59 1.75
CA GLY A 218 1.25 22.92 1.31
C GLY A 218 1.37 23.91 2.45
#